data_fffe50a0abee9dc1af5c89e858bebc31
#
_entry.id   fffe50a0abee9dc1af5c89e858bebc31
#
_cell.length_a   1.000
_cell.length_b   1.000
_cell.length_c   1.000
_cell.angle_alpha   90.00
_cell.angle_beta   90.00
_cell.angle_gamma   90.00
#
_symmetry.space_group_name_H-M   'P 1'
#
loop_
_entity.id
_entity.type
_entity.pdbx_description
1 polymer ?
#
loop_
_entity_poly.entity_id
_entity_poly.type
_entity_poly.pdbx_seq_one_letter_code
_entity_poly.pdbx_strand_id
1 'polypeptide(L)'
;MKSAKLMKTKLLISVDELAGRLDQVSLIDTRPVHQFSVGHLPNALSLDLFYLSLNDTRIEPFTSFMWTIGTLFSKRGVDFNREIVFYDDISGMRSARGFWFCEYFGYTARVLDGGINSWINNGQPLTRETIEPPTFPVKNISPNSDSHWSADKILQYLEDDDVLILDTRSADEHYGRATRAQRAGSIPNSTHLEWTQNLTPDGYFKSVSDLNKMYQSAKVTADKQIVCYCQGGYRSAHSYLALRLIGYPRVSNYIGSWQEWGNRSDLPIEIPKYNEKI
;
A
#
# COMPACT_ATOMS: atom_id res chain seq x y z
N MET A 1 4.09 23.41 8.58
CA MET A 1 5.05 23.09 7.50
C MET A 1 6.23 22.22 7.95
N LYS A 2 6.95 22.51 9.05
CA LYS A 2 8.07 21.67 9.53
C LYS A 2 7.67 20.23 9.90
N SER A 3 6.51 20.01 10.54
CA SER A 3 6.02 18.68 10.93
C SER A 3 5.70 17.77 9.73
N ALA A 4 5.05 18.31 8.70
CA ALA A 4 4.67 17.55 7.50
C ALA A 4 5.90 17.13 6.64
N LYS A 5 6.92 18.00 6.55
CA LYS A 5 8.20 17.65 5.90
C LYS A 5 8.94 16.55 6.67
N LEU A 6 8.86 16.60 8.02
CA LEU A 6 9.47 15.59 8.90
C LEU A 6 8.78 14.21 8.76
N MET A 7 7.45 14.17 8.52
CA MET A 7 6.71 12.92 8.30
C MET A 7 7.02 12.30 6.93
N LYS A 8 7.13 13.09 5.85
CA LYS A 8 7.53 12.57 4.55
C LYS A 8 8.89 11.89 4.62
N THR A 9 9.86 12.46 5.32
CA THR A 9 11.20 11.86 5.53
C THR A 9 11.21 10.61 6.42
N LYS A 10 10.09 10.32 7.13
CA LYS A 10 9.99 9.11 7.94
C LYS A 10 9.46 7.90 7.17
N LEU A 11 8.62 8.09 6.14
CA LEU A 11 7.97 7.00 5.42
C LEU A 11 8.54 6.81 4.00
N LEU A 12 9.18 7.83 3.44
CA LEU A 12 9.90 7.76 2.18
C LEU A 12 11.40 7.96 2.41
N ILE A 13 12.20 7.34 1.57
CA ILE A 13 13.66 7.53 1.51
C ILE A 13 14.04 8.05 0.13
N SER A 14 14.94 9.03 0.07
CA SER A 14 15.50 9.52 -1.20
C SER A 14 16.65 8.62 -1.69
N VAL A 15 16.99 8.74 -2.97
CA VAL A 15 18.17 8.05 -3.54
C VAL A 15 19.44 8.43 -2.81
N ASP A 16 19.66 9.74 -2.56
CA ASP A 16 20.88 10.23 -1.89
C ASP A 16 21.02 9.65 -0.47
N GLU A 17 19.94 9.57 0.28
CA GLU A 17 19.95 8.98 1.61
C GLU A 17 20.21 7.48 1.56
N LEU A 18 19.57 6.75 0.63
CA LEU A 18 19.69 5.29 0.51
C LEU A 18 21.08 4.87 0.02
N ALA A 19 21.65 5.57 -0.97
CA ALA A 19 22.94 5.24 -1.57
C ALA A 19 24.09 5.22 -0.54
N GLY A 20 23.99 6.07 0.48
CA GLY A 20 24.98 6.12 1.57
C GLY A 20 24.83 5.03 2.64
N ARG A 21 23.81 4.14 2.58
CA ARG A 21 23.45 3.22 3.68
C ARG A 21 22.89 1.89 3.22
N LEU A 22 23.20 1.43 2.02
CA LEU A 22 22.69 0.16 1.46
C LEU A 22 23.01 -1.07 2.34
N ASP A 23 24.11 -1.04 3.07
CA ASP A 23 24.53 -2.09 4.01
C ASP A 23 23.87 -2.00 5.40
N GLN A 24 23.20 -0.89 5.70
CA GLN A 24 22.55 -0.63 6.99
C GLN A 24 21.05 -0.92 7.01
N VAL A 25 20.44 -1.14 5.84
CA VAL A 25 19.00 -1.39 5.69
C VAL A 25 18.71 -2.83 5.24
N SER A 26 17.50 -3.30 5.49
CA SER A 26 16.94 -4.47 4.84
C SER A 26 16.23 -4.01 3.56
N LEU A 27 16.90 -4.11 2.42
CA LEU A 27 16.44 -3.57 1.15
C LEU A 27 15.69 -4.63 0.34
N ILE A 28 14.45 -4.33 -0.05
CA ILE A 28 13.53 -5.28 -0.65
C ILE A 28 13.02 -4.76 -2.00
N ASP A 29 13.31 -5.52 -3.05
CA ASP A 29 12.75 -5.33 -4.39
C ASP A 29 11.41 -6.06 -4.49
N THR A 30 10.33 -5.32 -4.71
CA THR A 30 8.98 -5.89 -4.82
C THR A 30 8.53 -6.08 -6.26
N ARG A 31 9.40 -5.84 -7.23
CA ARG A 31 9.12 -6.06 -8.66
C ARG A 31 9.06 -7.55 -9.00
N PRO A 32 8.48 -7.92 -10.15
CA PRO A 32 8.54 -9.30 -10.64
C PRO A 32 9.96 -9.84 -10.71
N VAL A 33 10.14 -11.12 -10.40
CA VAL A 33 11.47 -11.76 -10.33
C VAL A 33 12.27 -11.66 -11.62
N HIS A 34 11.60 -11.64 -12.79
CA HIS A 34 12.27 -11.49 -14.09
C HIS A 34 12.87 -10.08 -14.27
N GLN A 35 12.28 -9.04 -13.67
CA GLN A 35 12.84 -7.68 -13.65
C GLN A 35 14.01 -7.58 -12.67
N PHE A 36 13.88 -8.20 -11.50
CA PHE A 36 14.97 -8.29 -10.54
C PHE A 36 16.22 -8.94 -11.15
N SER A 37 16.07 -10.04 -11.88
CA SER A 37 17.19 -10.78 -12.48
C SER A 37 17.90 -10.00 -13.59
N VAL A 38 17.25 -9.05 -14.23
CA VAL A 38 17.87 -8.17 -15.26
C VAL A 38 18.73 -7.09 -14.62
N GLY A 39 18.32 -6.59 -13.45
CA GLY A 39 19.07 -5.59 -12.68
C GLY A 39 18.27 -5.08 -11.48
N HIS A 40 18.95 -4.95 -10.36
CA HIS A 40 18.39 -4.50 -9.10
C HIS A 40 19.39 -3.64 -8.31
N LEU A 41 18.94 -2.97 -7.26
CA LEU A 41 19.81 -2.20 -6.38
C LEU A 41 20.79 -3.15 -5.65
N PRO A 42 22.07 -2.77 -5.44
CA PRO A 42 23.00 -3.58 -4.67
C PRO A 42 22.43 -3.93 -3.29
N ASN A 43 22.69 -5.15 -2.82
CA ASN A 43 22.20 -5.73 -1.57
C ASN A 43 20.68 -5.92 -1.46
N ALA A 44 19.90 -5.70 -2.54
CA ALA A 44 18.47 -5.92 -2.51
C ALA A 44 18.11 -7.42 -2.53
N LEU A 45 17.09 -7.77 -1.78
CA LEU A 45 16.44 -9.08 -1.79
C LEU A 45 15.16 -9.03 -2.63
N SER A 46 14.91 -10.07 -3.42
CA SER A 46 13.69 -10.16 -4.23
C SER A 46 12.51 -10.70 -3.41
N LEU A 47 11.41 -9.94 -3.39
CA LEU A 47 10.17 -10.34 -2.73
C LEU A 47 8.95 -9.83 -3.51
N ASP A 48 8.57 -10.53 -4.58
CA ASP A 48 7.34 -10.23 -5.31
C ASP A 48 6.13 -10.70 -4.50
N LEU A 49 5.31 -9.75 -4.07
CA LEU A 49 4.10 -9.98 -3.28
C LEU A 49 2.83 -9.95 -4.13
N PHE A 50 2.93 -9.72 -5.45
CA PHE A 50 1.79 -9.29 -6.27
C PHE A 50 0.64 -10.30 -6.35
N TYR A 51 0.92 -11.58 -6.31
CA TYR A 51 -0.11 -12.61 -6.41
C TYR A 51 -0.66 -13.09 -5.06
N LEU A 52 -0.17 -12.52 -3.96
CA LEU A 52 -0.63 -12.86 -2.62
C LEU A 52 -1.85 -12.03 -2.27
N SER A 53 -3.04 -12.56 -2.54
CA SER A 53 -4.32 -11.91 -2.29
C SER A 53 -5.14 -12.69 -1.27
N LEU A 54 -5.96 -11.98 -0.50
CA LEU A 54 -6.92 -12.54 0.43
C LEU A 54 -8.33 -12.13 -0.02
N ASN A 55 -9.24 -13.11 -0.08
CA ASN A 55 -10.65 -12.91 -0.48
C ASN A 55 -11.65 -13.25 0.62
N ASP A 56 -11.15 -13.42 1.85
CA ASP A 56 -11.94 -13.63 3.05
C ASP A 56 -11.20 -12.99 4.23
N THR A 57 -11.72 -11.86 4.73
CA THR A 57 -11.10 -11.10 5.82
C THR A 57 -11.68 -11.42 7.20
N ARG A 58 -12.40 -12.52 7.35
CA ARG A 58 -12.77 -13.05 8.67
C ARG A 58 -11.52 -13.44 9.47
N ILE A 59 -11.67 -13.55 10.78
CA ILE A 59 -10.53 -13.64 11.71
C ILE A 59 -9.57 -14.77 11.36
N GLU A 60 -10.07 -15.99 11.14
CA GLU A 60 -9.20 -17.17 10.93
C GLU A 60 -8.45 -17.08 9.56
N PRO A 61 -9.12 -16.86 8.41
CA PRO A 61 -8.42 -16.71 7.12
C PRO A 61 -7.42 -15.56 7.12
N PHE A 62 -7.81 -14.41 7.70
CA PHE A 62 -6.93 -13.25 7.81
C PHE A 62 -5.69 -13.54 8.66
N THR A 63 -5.86 -14.17 9.84
CA THR A 63 -4.75 -14.53 10.72
C THR A 63 -3.79 -15.50 10.04
N SER A 64 -4.32 -16.54 9.36
CA SER A 64 -3.51 -17.50 8.60
C SER A 64 -2.74 -16.85 7.45
N PHE A 65 -3.39 -15.93 6.75
CA PHE A 65 -2.74 -15.17 5.67
C PHE A 65 -1.60 -14.31 6.21
N MET A 66 -1.83 -13.55 7.28
CA MET A 66 -0.80 -12.68 7.87
C MET A 66 0.36 -13.49 8.46
N TRP A 67 0.09 -14.66 9.06
CA TRP A 67 1.14 -15.58 9.48
C TRP A 67 1.99 -16.06 8.31
N THR A 68 1.35 -16.41 7.18
CA THR A 68 2.04 -16.81 5.95
C THR A 68 2.93 -15.68 5.41
N ILE A 69 2.44 -14.45 5.38
CA ILE A 69 3.22 -13.26 4.97
C ILE A 69 4.42 -13.07 5.89
N GLY A 70 4.25 -13.11 7.21
CA GLY A 70 5.35 -12.99 8.17
C GLY A 70 6.41 -14.08 8.00
N THR A 71 5.98 -15.32 7.76
CA THR A 71 6.88 -16.45 7.47
C THR A 71 7.64 -16.25 6.16
N LEU A 72 6.95 -15.75 5.12
CA LEU A 72 7.58 -15.43 3.84
C LEU A 72 8.64 -14.34 3.99
N PHE A 73 8.35 -13.26 4.71
CA PHE A 73 9.30 -12.18 4.99
C PHE A 73 10.55 -12.73 5.68
N SER A 74 10.35 -13.53 6.73
CA SER A 74 11.43 -14.18 7.48
C SER A 74 12.33 -15.03 6.56
N LYS A 75 11.73 -15.92 5.78
CA LYS A 75 12.48 -16.83 4.89
C LYS A 75 13.11 -16.14 3.67
N ARG A 76 12.62 -14.98 3.29
CA ARG A 76 13.17 -14.16 2.21
C ARG A 76 14.17 -13.11 2.67
N GLY A 77 14.63 -13.19 3.93
CA GLY A 77 15.72 -12.40 4.44
C GLY A 77 15.35 -10.99 4.91
N VAL A 78 14.07 -10.70 5.13
CA VAL A 78 13.68 -9.42 5.72
C VAL A 78 14.18 -9.37 7.17
N ASP A 79 15.17 -8.51 7.42
CA ASP A 79 15.72 -8.31 8.76
C ASP A 79 14.93 -7.25 9.53
N PHE A 80 14.07 -7.70 10.41
CA PHE A 80 13.25 -6.83 11.27
C PHE A 80 14.05 -6.08 12.36
N ASN A 81 15.37 -6.28 12.47
CA ASN A 81 16.23 -5.51 13.35
C ASN A 81 16.83 -4.28 12.66
N ARG A 82 16.71 -4.20 11.34
CA ARG A 82 17.17 -3.10 10.51
C ARG A 82 15.98 -2.26 10.05
N GLU A 83 16.26 -1.06 9.59
CA GLU A 83 15.28 -0.28 8.84
C GLU A 83 14.93 -1.03 7.55
N ILE A 84 13.65 -1.30 7.30
CA ILE A 84 13.18 -2.00 6.11
C ILE A 84 12.88 -0.95 5.04
N VAL A 85 13.45 -1.14 3.84
CA VAL A 85 13.19 -0.26 2.70
C VAL A 85 12.66 -1.08 1.55
N PHE A 86 11.46 -0.75 1.09
CA PHE A 86 10.86 -1.34 -0.10
C PHE A 86 11.05 -0.43 -1.31
N TYR A 87 11.22 -1.02 -2.48
CA TYR A 87 11.13 -0.29 -3.73
C TYR A 87 10.40 -1.09 -4.82
N ASP A 88 9.92 -0.36 -5.82
CA ASP A 88 9.17 -0.80 -6.97
C ASP A 88 9.79 -0.13 -8.22
N ASP A 89 9.13 -0.16 -9.38
CA ASP A 89 9.56 0.59 -10.56
C ASP A 89 9.55 2.11 -10.31
N ILE A 90 8.51 2.57 -9.63
CA ILE A 90 8.26 3.96 -9.20
C ILE A 90 7.91 3.94 -7.70
N SER A 91 7.37 5.02 -7.14
CA SER A 91 6.69 4.98 -5.83
C SER A 91 5.37 4.21 -5.98
N GLY A 92 5.45 2.90 -6.20
CA GLY A 92 4.35 2.08 -6.70
C GLY A 92 3.55 1.36 -5.62
N MET A 93 2.54 0.60 -6.10
CA MET A 93 1.62 -0.11 -5.21
C MET A 93 2.20 -1.38 -4.59
N ARG A 94 3.27 -1.96 -5.19
CA ARG A 94 3.92 -3.19 -4.69
C ARG A 94 4.75 -2.86 -3.44
N SER A 95 5.59 -1.83 -3.51
CA SER A 95 6.38 -1.31 -2.39
C SER A 95 5.47 -0.80 -1.26
N ALA A 96 4.39 -0.09 -1.59
CA ALA A 96 3.41 0.37 -0.61
C ALA A 96 2.69 -0.79 0.10
N ARG A 97 2.47 -1.92 -0.58
CA ARG A 97 1.92 -3.12 0.07
C ARG A 97 2.91 -3.75 1.05
N GLY A 98 4.18 -3.84 0.68
CA GLY A 98 5.24 -4.28 1.60
C GLY A 98 5.32 -3.40 2.84
N PHE A 99 5.29 -2.09 2.64
CA PHE A 99 5.21 -1.10 3.71
C PHE A 99 4.00 -1.35 4.63
N TRP A 100 2.80 -1.54 4.08
CA TRP A 100 1.60 -1.78 4.87
C TRP A 100 1.69 -3.07 5.70
N PHE A 101 2.25 -4.16 5.16
CA PHE A 101 2.48 -5.38 5.94
C PHE A 101 3.40 -5.13 7.14
N CYS A 102 4.47 -4.35 6.96
CA CYS A 102 5.34 -3.98 8.07
C CYS A 102 4.62 -3.14 9.12
N GLU A 103 3.82 -2.13 8.72
CA GLU A 103 3.02 -1.35 9.68
C GLU A 103 2.01 -2.22 10.44
N TYR A 104 1.35 -3.18 9.74
CA TYR A 104 0.47 -4.13 10.41
C TYR A 104 1.22 -4.99 11.45
N PHE A 105 2.43 -5.44 11.12
CA PHE A 105 3.26 -6.22 12.04
C PHE A 105 3.89 -5.40 13.18
N GLY A 106 3.70 -4.08 13.20
CA GLY A 106 4.28 -3.18 14.19
C GLY A 106 5.74 -2.80 13.91
N TYR A 107 6.21 -2.99 12.68
CA TYR A 107 7.56 -2.61 12.24
C TYR A 107 7.58 -1.31 11.47
N THR A 108 8.70 -0.60 11.60
CA THR A 108 8.96 0.59 10.80
C THR A 108 9.51 0.20 9.43
N ALA A 109 8.93 0.75 8.38
CA ALA A 109 9.42 0.58 7.02
C ALA A 109 9.37 1.91 6.26
N ARG A 110 10.12 1.98 5.16
CA ARG A 110 10.13 3.12 4.23
C ARG A 110 10.01 2.63 2.79
N VAL A 111 9.63 3.53 1.91
CA VAL A 111 9.57 3.29 0.46
C VAL A 111 10.55 4.23 -0.24
N LEU A 112 11.34 3.71 -1.19
CA LEU A 112 12.21 4.53 -2.05
C LEU A 112 11.34 5.39 -2.97
N ASP A 113 11.37 6.71 -2.77
CA ASP A 113 10.57 7.66 -3.55
C ASP A 113 11.06 7.70 -5.01
N GLY A 114 10.17 7.42 -5.95
CA GLY A 114 10.48 7.26 -7.37
C GLY A 114 11.03 5.88 -7.77
N GLY A 115 11.19 4.95 -6.82
CA GLY A 115 11.57 3.56 -7.06
C GLY A 115 12.92 3.40 -7.76
N ILE A 116 13.10 2.27 -8.49
CA ILE A 116 14.33 2.00 -9.24
C ILE A 116 14.55 3.00 -10.36
N ASN A 117 13.48 3.57 -10.92
CA ASN A 117 13.63 4.60 -11.96
C ASN A 117 14.35 5.84 -11.42
N SER A 118 14.03 6.27 -10.18
CA SER A 118 14.75 7.36 -9.54
C SER A 118 16.21 7.02 -9.27
N TRP A 119 16.50 5.77 -8.88
CA TRP A 119 17.86 5.28 -8.65
C TRP A 119 18.71 5.37 -9.92
N ILE A 120 18.18 4.87 -11.04
CA ILE A 120 18.86 4.92 -12.35
C ILE A 120 19.05 6.36 -12.82
N ASN A 121 18.01 7.20 -12.71
CA ASN A 121 18.06 8.61 -13.15
C ASN A 121 19.06 9.44 -12.35
N ASN A 122 19.40 9.04 -11.12
CA ASN A 122 20.45 9.66 -10.32
C ASN A 122 21.84 9.03 -10.57
N GLY A 123 22.02 8.23 -11.63
CA GLY A 123 23.30 7.65 -12.03
C GLY A 123 23.83 6.57 -11.10
N GLN A 124 22.98 6.00 -10.24
CA GLN A 124 23.37 4.97 -9.30
C GLN A 124 23.48 3.59 -9.98
N PRO A 125 24.43 2.74 -9.58
CA PRO A 125 24.68 1.45 -10.24
C PRO A 125 23.60 0.43 -9.92
N LEU A 126 23.34 -0.46 -10.88
CA LEU A 126 22.60 -1.70 -10.68
C LEU A 126 23.55 -2.89 -10.62
N THR A 127 23.12 -3.97 -10.00
CA THR A 127 23.80 -5.27 -9.99
C THR A 127 22.87 -6.38 -10.50
N ARG A 128 23.47 -7.51 -10.88
CA ARG A 128 22.78 -8.79 -11.10
C ARG A 128 23.24 -9.85 -10.11
N GLU A 129 24.13 -9.49 -9.20
CA GLU A 129 24.63 -10.39 -8.16
C GLU A 129 23.53 -10.64 -7.14
N THR A 130 23.11 -11.90 -7.00
CA THR A 130 22.13 -12.33 -6.02
C THR A 130 22.80 -12.69 -4.70
N ILE A 131 22.18 -12.28 -3.61
CA ILE A 131 22.58 -12.70 -2.27
C ILE A 131 21.68 -13.87 -1.86
N GLU A 132 22.25 -14.93 -1.30
CA GLU A 132 21.42 -15.95 -0.65
C GLU A 132 20.74 -15.31 0.57
N PRO A 133 19.39 -15.29 0.62
CA PRO A 133 18.71 -14.61 1.69
C PRO A 133 18.93 -15.35 3.01
N PRO A 134 19.43 -14.67 4.07
CA PRO A 134 19.46 -15.26 5.40
C PRO A 134 18.03 -15.50 5.89
N THR A 135 17.86 -16.49 6.75
CA THR A 135 16.57 -16.71 7.42
C THR A 135 16.59 -16.03 8.78
N PHE A 136 15.68 -15.12 9.01
CA PHE A 136 15.48 -14.49 10.32
C PHE A 136 14.27 -15.10 11.04
N PRO A 137 14.32 -15.31 12.36
CA PRO A 137 13.13 -15.74 13.09
C PRO A 137 12.03 -14.68 12.99
N VAL A 138 10.80 -15.14 12.77
CA VAL A 138 9.63 -14.26 12.92
C VAL A 138 9.60 -13.83 14.38
N LYS A 139 9.86 -12.54 14.63
CA LYS A 139 9.75 -11.97 15.97
C LYS A 139 8.29 -11.84 16.39
N ASN A 140 8.08 -11.67 17.70
CA ASN A 140 6.75 -11.41 18.25
C ASN A 140 6.09 -10.25 17.47
N ILE A 141 5.13 -10.62 16.66
CA ILE A 141 4.30 -9.67 15.91
C ILE A 141 3.37 -9.03 16.95
N SER A 142 3.42 -7.71 17.05
CA SER A 142 2.41 -6.93 17.78
C SER A 142 1.49 -6.29 16.75
N PRO A 143 0.38 -6.97 16.36
CA PRO A 143 -0.44 -6.50 15.26
C PRO A 143 -1.02 -5.12 15.53
N ASN A 144 -0.82 -4.20 14.62
CA ASN A 144 -1.54 -2.93 14.57
C ASN A 144 -2.92 -3.18 13.94
N SER A 145 -3.89 -3.59 14.77
CA SER A 145 -5.26 -3.89 14.33
C SER A 145 -5.96 -2.71 13.68
N ASP A 146 -5.56 -1.48 14.00
CA ASP A 146 -6.17 -0.27 13.43
C ASP A 146 -5.77 -0.03 11.98
N SER A 147 -4.68 -0.65 11.51
CA SER A 147 -4.24 -0.54 10.12
C SER A 147 -5.05 -1.39 9.14
N HIS A 148 -5.97 -2.25 9.62
CA HIS A 148 -6.81 -3.15 8.83
C HIS A 148 -8.26 -3.12 9.26
N TRP A 149 -9.16 -3.16 8.27
CA TRP A 149 -10.60 -3.43 8.48
C TRP A 149 -11.04 -4.62 7.63
N SER A 150 -11.86 -5.51 8.23
CA SER A 150 -12.51 -6.61 7.52
C SER A 150 -13.77 -6.14 6.79
N ALA A 151 -14.27 -6.96 5.88
CA ALA A 151 -15.57 -6.73 5.22
C ALA A 151 -16.71 -6.55 6.23
N ASP A 152 -16.77 -7.41 7.24
CA ASP A 152 -17.82 -7.39 8.25
C ASP A 152 -17.75 -6.13 9.12
N LYS A 153 -16.53 -5.66 9.44
CA LYS A 153 -16.37 -4.39 10.15
C LYS A 153 -16.80 -3.20 9.28
N ILE A 154 -16.47 -3.19 7.99
CA ILE A 154 -16.95 -2.15 7.06
C ILE A 154 -18.47 -2.16 7.01
N LEU A 155 -19.10 -3.33 6.88
CA LEU A 155 -20.57 -3.45 6.85
C LEU A 155 -21.21 -2.89 8.13
N GLN A 156 -20.63 -3.16 9.30
CA GLN A 156 -21.10 -2.67 10.58
C GLN A 156 -21.13 -1.13 10.67
N TYR A 157 -20.16 -0.47 10.06
CA TYR A 157 -19.97 0.99 10.13
C TYR A 157 -20.27 1.71 8.79
N LEU A 158 -21.04 1.05 7.89
CA LEU A 158 -21.27 1.55 6.54
C LEU A 158 -22.05 2.88 6.52
N GLU A 159 -22.93 3.08 7.51
CA GLU A 159 -23.78 4.28 7.66
C GLU A 159 -23.26 5.23 8.74
N ASP A 160 -22.03 5.02 9.25
CA ASP A 160 -21.44 5.86 10.28
C ASP A 160 -20.78 7.09 9.65
N ASP A 161 -21.28 8.27 10.00
CA ASP A 161 -20.76 9.55 9.48
C ASP A 161 -19.27 9.81 9.82
N ASP A 162 -18.74 9.16 10.88
CA ASP A 162 -17.32 9.27 11.24
C ASP A 162 -16.40 8.35 10.41
N VAL A 163 -16.97 7.50 9.55
CA VAL A 163 -16.24 6.57 8.67
C VAL A 163 -16.36 7.02 7.22
N LEU A 164 -15.24 7.01 6.51
CA LEU A 164 -15.18 7.27 5.08
C LEU A 164 -14.54 6.07 4.38
N ILE A 165 -15.29 5.46 3.47
CA ILE A 165 -14.79 4.40 2.61
C ILE A 165 -14.20 5.02 1.35
N LEU A 166 -12.91 4.77 1.09
CA LEU A 166 -12.18 5.34 -0.05
C LEU A 166 -11.94 4.29 -1.13
N ASP A 167 -12.62 4.42 -2.26
CA ASP A 167 -12.37 3.61 -3.45
C ASP A 167 -11.18 4.15 -4.23
N THR A 168 -10.12 3.36 -4.33
CA THR A 168 -8.87 3.75 -4.98
C THR A 168 -8.69 3.08 -6.35
N ARG A 169 -9.74 2.42 -6.87
CA ARG A 169 -9.76 1.80 -8.21
C ARG A 169 -9.88 2.86 -9.30
N SER A 170 -9.90 2.40 -10.55
CA SER A 170 -10.21 3.28 -11.69
C SER A 170 -11.67 3.76 -11.64
N ALA A 171 -11.96 4.86 -12.32
CA ALA A 171 -13.32 5.36 -12.45
C ALA A 171 -14.26 4.32 -13.07
N ASP A 172 -13.81 3.56 -14.07
CA ASP A 172 -14.61 2.52 -14.70
C ASP A 172 -15.00 1.39 -13.74
N GLU A 173 -14.09 1.01 -12.83
CA GLU A 173 -14.40 0.02 -11.78
C GLU A 173 -15.40 0.57 -10.77
N HIS A 174 -15.22 1.83 -10.31
CA HIS A 174 -16.09 2.47 -9.33
C HIS A 174 -17.54 2.63 -9.84
N TYR A 175 -17.70 3.12 -11.07
CA TYR A 175 -19.00 3.34 -11.70
C TYR A 175 -19.60 2.08 -12.34
N GLY A 176 -19.03 0.91 -12.11
CA GLY A 176 -19.56 -0.37 -12.57
C GLY A 176 -19.45 -0.63 -14.08
N ARG A 177 -18.62 0.14 -14.80
CA ARG A 177 -18.37 -0.05 -16.26
C ARG A 177 -17.34 -1.15 -16.53
N ALA A 178 -16.51 -1.47 -15.53
CA ALA A 178 -15.56 -2.58 -15.56
C ALA A 178 -15.62 -3.36 -14.24
N THR A 179 -15.42 -4.67 -14.30
CA THR A 179 -15.36 -5.51 -13.08
C THR A 179 -14.38 -6.65 -13.23
N ARG A 180 -13.79 -7.05 -12.09
CA ARG A 180 -12.96 -8.24 -11.91
C ARG A 180 -13.51 -9.14 -10.81
N ALA A 181 -14.81 -9.04 -10.54
CA ALA A 181 -15.56 -9.83 -9.56
C ALA A 181 -16.90 -10.24 -10.18
N GLN A 182 -17.72 -11.00 -9.46
CA GLN A 182 -19.04 -11.42 -9.95
C GLN A 182 -20.01 -10.24 -10.11
N ARG A 183 -19.83 -9.18 -9.30
CA ARG A 183 -20.69 -7.99 -9.33
C ARG A 183 -19.85 -6.76 -9.64
N ALA A 184 -20.42 -5.85 -10.44
CA ALA A 184 -19.84 -4.54 -10.74
C ALA A 184 -20.35 -3.48 -9.75
N GLY A 185 -19.67 -2.33 -9.67
CA GLY A 185 -20.07 -1.20 -8.80
C GLY A 185 -19.05 -0.93 -7.71
N SER A 186 -19.49 -0.34 -6.62
CA SER A 186 -18.69 0.09 -5.48
C SER A 186 -19.32 -0.30 -4.15
N ILE A 187 -18.56 -0.20 -3.07
CA ILE A 187 -19.10 -0.22 -1.70
C ILE A 187 -20.01 1.02 -1.56
N PRO A 188 -21.23 0.88 -1.03
CA PRO A 188 -22.15 2.01 -0.88
C PRO A 188 -21.51 3.18 -0.12
N ASN A 189 -21.90 4.40 -0.47
CA ASN A 189 -21.39 5.65 0.12
C ASN A 189 -19.87 5.86 -0.01
N SER A 190 -19.16 5.07 -0.85
CA SER A 190 -17.72 5.25 -1.00
C SER A 190 -17.36 6.48 -1.83
N THR A 191 -16.33 7.21 -1.36
CA THR A 191 -15.70 8.29 -2.10
C THR A 191 -14.68 7.70 -3.08
N HIS A 192 -14.70 8.15 -4.34
CA HIS A 192 -13.74 7.71 -5.34
C HIS A 192 -12.56 8.68 -5.45
N LEU A 193 -11.35 8.13 -5.35
CA LEU A 193 -10.11 8.83 -5.69
C LEU A 193 -9.06 7.82 -6.15
N GLU A 194 -8.80 7.76 -7.45
CA GLU A 194 -7.89 6.77 -8.04
C GLU A 194 -6.46 6.94 -7.50
N TRP A 195 -5.84 5.82 -7.12
CA TRP A 195 -4.51 5.78 -6.48
C TRP A 195 -3.39 6.48 -7.27
N THR A 196 -3.47 6.46 -8.62
CA THR A 196 -2.48 7.11 -9.50
C THR A 196 -2.42 8.61 -9.29
N GLN A 197 -3.50 9.22 -8.80
CA GLN A 197 -3.53 10.64 -8.49
C GLN A 197 -2.59 11.03 -7.33
N ASN A 198 -2.11 10.09 -6.55
CA ASN A 198 -1.09 10.36 -5.53
C ASN A 198 0.30 10.66 -6.11
N LEU A 199 0.53 10.32 -7.39
CA LEU A 199 1.83 10.41 -8.03
C LEU A 199 1.97 11.61 -8.93
N THR A 200 3.22 12.06 -9.08
CA THR A 200 3.64 12.94 -10.17
C THR A 200 3.78 12.13 -11.47
N PRO A 201 3.82 12.76 -12.65
CA PRO A 201 4.07 12.07 -13.92
C PRO A 201 5.36 11.22 -13.92
N ASP A 202 6.37 11.64 -13.16
CA ASP A 202 7.66 10.95 -13.05
C ASP A 202 7.66 9.81 -12.00
N GLY A 203 6.51 9.49 -11.42
CA GLY A 203 6.35 8.37 -10.51
C GLY A 203 6.79 8.58 -9.06
N TYR A 204 7.02 9.82 -8.64
CA TYR A 204 7.23 10.19 -7.23
C TYR A 204 5.90 10.48 -6.53
N PHE A 205 5.84 10.32 -5.22
CA PHE A 205 4.71 10.89 -4.49
C PHE A 205 4.64 12.41 -4.65
N LYS A 206 3.45 12.93 -4.89
CA LYS A 206 3.17 14.36 -4.85
C LYS A 206 3.64 14.97 -3.53
N SER A 207 3.83 16.29 -3.51
CA SER A 207 4.16 16.99 -2.27
C SER A 207 3.07 16.79 -1.20
N VAL A 208 3.45 16.85 0.08
CA VAL A 208 2.49 16.80 1.20
C VAL A 208 1.38 17.86 1.04
N SER A 209 1.74 19.04 0.53
CA SER A 209 0.76 20.12 0.27
C SER A 209 -0.24 19.74 -0.81
N ASP A 210 0.23 19.15 -1.92
CA ASP A 210 -0.64 18.80 -3.05
C ASP A 210 -1.51 17.57 -2.73
N LEU A 211 -0.97 16.58 -2.01
CA LEU A 211 -1.75 15.47 -1.49
C LEU A 211 -2.86 15.97 -0.56
N ASN A 212 -2.54 16.85 0.40
CA ASN A 212 -3.54 17.43 1.30
C ASN A 212 -4.66 18.14 0.56
N LYS A 213 -4.32 19.01 -0.40
CA LYS A 213 -5.31 19.71 -1.21
C LYS A 213 -6.20 18.75 -1.99
N MET A 214 -5.60 17.72 -2.59
CA MET A 214 -6.31 16.72 -3.39
C MET A 214 -7.30 15.92 -2.53
N TYR A 215 -6.85 15.40 -1.37
CA TYR A 215 -7.73 14.64 -0.48
C TYR A 215 -8.85 15.50 0.10
N GLN A 216 -8.54 16.73 0.54
CA GLN A 216 -9.57 17.67 1.03
C GLN A 216 -10.59 18.03 -0.05
N SER A 217 -10.16 18.23 -1.30
CA SER A 217 -11.07 18.49 -2.42
C SER A 217 -12.00 17.31 -2.69
N ALA A 218 -11.55 16.09 -2.44
CA ALA A 218 -12.36 14.88 -2.48
C ALA A 218 -13.16 14.62 -1.19
N LYS A 219 -13.20 15.60 -0.25
CA LYS A 219 -13.87 15.50 1.07
C LYS A 219 -13.31 14.39 1.97
N VAL A 220 -12.10 13.93 1.70
CA VAL A 220 -11.37 12.99 2.57
C VAL A 220 -10.62 13.82 3.62
N THR A 221 -11.07 13.77 4.86
CA THR A 221 -10.63 14.65 5.96
C THR A 221 -10.06 13.87 7.14
N ALA A 222 -9.13 14.47 7.88
CA ALA A 222 -8.35 13.79 8.92
C ALA A 222 -9.11 13.49 10.21
N ASP A 223 -10.29 14.06 10.38
CA ASP A 223 -11.21 13.83 11.50
C ASP A 223 -11.99 12.51 11.39
N LYS A 224 -12.03 11.91 10.19
CA LYS A 224 -12.71 10.64 9.94
C LYS A 224 -11.78 9.43 10.05
N GLN A 225 -12.37 8.27 10.33
CA GLN A 225 -11.74 6.97 10.05
C GLN A 225 -11.79 6.72 8.54
N ILE A 226 -10.64 6.60 7.90
CA ILE A 226 -10.59 6.34 6.45
C ILE A 226 -10.24 4.88 6.20
N VAL A 227 -11.08 4.19 5.42
CA VAL A 227 -10.87 2.79 5.03
C VAL A 227 -10.64 2.72 3.53
N CYS A 228 -9.40 2.49 3.12
CA CYS A 228 -9.03 2.38 1.71
C CYS A 228 -9.33 0.97 1.17
N TYR A 229 -9.96 0.87 0.00
CA TYR A 229 -10.09 -0.40 -0.72
C TYR A 229 -9.76 -0.25 -2.20
N CYS A 230 -9.48 -1.38 -2.85
CA CYS A 230 -9.29 -1.43 -4.30
C CYS A 230 -9.82 -2.75 -4.90
N GLN A 231 -9.05 -3.45 -5.73
CA GLN A 231 -9.41 -4.80 -6.20
C GLN A 231 -8.95 -5.90 -5.23
N GLY A 232 -7.72 -5.80 -4.70
CA GLY A 232 -7.12 -6.84 -3.84
C GLY A 232 -6.06 -6.28 -2.89
N GLY A 233 -6.24 -5.04 -2.40
CA GLY A 233 -5.46 -4.48 -1.30
C GLY A 233 -4.12 -3.83 -1.68
N TYR A 234 -3.76 -3.68 -2.96
CA TYR A 234 -2.49 -3.10 -3.43
C TYR A 234 -2.58 -1.59 -3.64
N ARG A 235 -3.48 -1.16 -4.51
CA ARG A 235 -3.75 0.25 -4.81
C ARG A 235 -4.24 0.98 -3.56
N SER A 236 -5.00 0.29 -2.72
CA SER A 236 -5.45 0.81 -1.42
C SER A 236 -4.32 0.93 -0.40
N ALA A 237 -3.33 0.02 -0.39
CA ALA A 237 -2.13 0.18 0.42
C ALA A 237 -1.30 1.40 -0.02
N HIS A 238 -1.32 1.73 -1.31
CA HIS A 238 -0.68 2.95 -1.81
C HIS A 238 -1.38 4.23 -1.30
N SER A 239 -2.71 4.28 -1.38
CA SER A 239 -3.46 5.42 -0.83
C SER A 239 -3.39 5.47 0.70
N TYR A 240 -3.33 4.32 1.37
CA TYR A 240 -3.02 4.25 2.80
C TYR A 240 -1.68 4.95 3.10
N LEU A 241 -0.60 4.61 2.39
CA LEU A 241 0.71 5.26 2.55
C LEU A 241 0.63 6.76 2.26
N ALA A 242 -0.07 7.19 1.20
CA ALA A 242 -0.26 8.61 0.87
C ALA A 242 -0.94 9.39 2.02
N LEU A 243 -1.99 8.82 2.60
CA LEU A 243 -2.69 9.42 3.74
C LEU A 243 -1.81 9.46 5.01
N ARG A 244 -1.01 8.41 5.25
CA ARG A 244 0.00 8.40 6.31
C ARG A 244 1.07 9.48 6.12
N LEU A 245 1.51 9.70 4.87
CA LEU A 245 2.48 10.76 4.53
C LEU A 245 1.99 12.16 4.86
N ILE A 246 0.70 12.42 4.72
CA ILE A 246 0.10 13.70 5.07
C ILE A 246 -0.35 13.78 6.54
N GLY A 247 -0.10 12.72 7.32
CA GLY A 247 -0.29 12.73 8.77
C GLY A 247 -1.71 12.41 9.23
N TYR A 248 -2.52 11.77 8.40
CA TYR A 248 -3.86 11.32 8.82
C TYR A 248 -3.73 10.23 9.88
N PRO A 249 -4.38 10.39 11.04
CA PRO A 249 -4.15 9.50 12.18
C PRO A 249 -4.91 8.17 12.09
N ARG A 250 -6.10 8.18 11.48
CA ARG A 250 -7.02 7.05 11.43
C ARG A 250 -7.20 6.56 9.99
N VAL A 251 -6.29 5.69 9.54
CA VAL A 251 -6.31 5.12 8.20
C VAL A 251 -6.17 3.61 8.27
N SER A 252 -7.01 2.89 7.56
CA SER A 252 -6.98 1.43 7.46
C SER A 252 -6.98 0.99 5.99
N ASN A 253 -6.39 -0.18 5.72
CA ASN A 253 -6.46 -0.84 4.43
C ASN A 253 -7.39 -2.06 4.53
N TYR A 254 -8.44 -2.11 3.73
CA TYR A 254 -9.28 -3.28 3.54
C TYR A 254 -8.62 -4.19 2.49
N ILE A 255 -7.86 -5.18 2.96
CA ILE A 255 -7.02 -6.03 2.09
C ILE A 255 -7.84 -6.96 1.19
N GLY A 256 -9.03 -7.43 1.62
CA GLY A 256 -9.94 -8.26 0.81
C GLY A 256 -10.51 -7.49 -0.37
N SER A 257 -10.77 -6.20 -0.17
CA SER A 257 -11.16 -5.25 -1.22
C SER A 257 -12.35 -5.75 -2.07
N TRP A 258 -12.43 -5.31 -3.33
CA TRP A 258 -13.52 -5.71 -4.22
C TRP A 258 -13.50 -7.20 -4.58
N GLN A 259 -12.33 -7.84 -4.52
CA GLN A 259 -12.21 -9.28 -4.72
C GLN A 259 -12.99 -10.08 -3.66
N GLU A 260 -13.09 -9.59 -2.44
CA GLU A 260 -14.00 -10.15 -1.42
C GLU A 260 -15.41 -9.57 -1.55
N TRP A 261 -15.55 -8.24 -1.48
CA TRP A 261 -16.84 -7.54 -1.42
C TRP A 261 -17.73 -7.83 -2.62
N GLY A 262 -17.20 -7.71 -3.84
CA GLY A 262 -17.92 -7.93 -5.08
C GLY A 262 -18.32 -9.40 -5.34
N ASN A 263 -17.71 -10.35 -4.63
CA ASN A 263 -18.00 -11.78 -4.74
C ASN A 263 -18.88 -12.32 -3.59
N ARG A 264 -19.10 -11.54 -2.51
CA ARG A 264 -20.00 -11.91 -1.41
C ARG A 264 -21.42 -11.37 -1.68
N SER A 265 -22.39 -12.27 -1.91
CA SER A 265 -23.78 -11.90 -2.22
C SER A 265 -24.54 -11.28 -1.05
N ASP A 266 -24.06 -11.48 0.18
CA ASP A 266 -24.61 -10.93 1.42
C ASP A 266 -24.18 -9.47 1.68
N LEU A 267 -23.22 -8.93 0.91
CA LEU A 267 -22.75 -7.55 1.06
C LEU A 267 -23.46 -6.62 0.06
N PRO A 268 -23.87 -5.41 0.48
CA PRO A 268 -24.52 -4.44 -0.40
C PRO A 268 -23.55 -3.86 -1.42
N ILE A 269 -24.05 -3.49 -2.59
CA ILE A 269 -23.31 -2.78 -3.63
C ILE A 269 -24.08 -1.56 -4.10
N GLU A 270 -23.38 -0.59 -4.62
CA GLU A 270 -23.91 0.58 -5.30
C GLU A 270 -23.32 0.70 -6.70
N ILE A 271 -24.11 1.20 -7.66
CA ILE A 271 -23.62 1.69 -8.95
C ILE A 271 -23.83 3.19 -8.96
N PRO A 272 -22.80 3.99 -8.60
CA PRO A 272 -22.94 5.43 -8.53
C PRO A 272 -23.25 6.03 -9.92
N LYS A 273 -24.06 7.07 -9.95
CA LYS A 273 -24.31 7.80 -11.21
C LYS A 273 -23.07 8.59 -11.59
N TYR A 274 -22.56 8.36 -12.79
CA TYR A 274 -21.48 9.16 -13.34
C TYR A 274 -22.01 10.54 -13.73
N ASN A 275 -21.61 11.56 -13.00
CA ASN A 275 -21.89 12.94 -13.37
C ASN A 275 -20.72 13.44 -14.20
N GLU A 276 -20.93 13.69 -15.51
CA GLU A 276 -19.92 14.24 -16.44
C GLU A 276 -19.45 15.67 -16.12
N LYS A 277 -19.86 16.22 -14.97
CA LYS A 277 -19.51 17.57 -14.56
C LYS A 277 -18.56 17.53 -13.37
N ILE A 278 -17.28 17.41 -13.67
CA ILE A 278 -16.23 18.09 -12.88
C ILE A 278 -15.02 18.32 -13.81
#